data_a06b93bf0ea6e24971bced82410dd699
#
_entry.id   a06b93bf0ea6e24971bced82410dd699
#
_cell.length_a   1.000
_cell.length_b   1.000
_cell.length_c   1.000
_cell.angle_alpha   90.00
_cell.angle_beta   90.00
_cell.angle_gamma   90.00
#
_symmetry.space_group_name_H-M   'P 1'
#
loop_
_entity.id
_entity.type
_entity.pdbx_description
1 polymer ?
#
loop_
_entity_poly.entity_id
_entity_poly.type
_entity_poly.pdbx_seq_one_letter_code
_entity_poly.pdbx_strand_id
1 'polypeptide(L)'
;MYKPENTVVSNDSYAILNAIRNSVGGEFRAHTPLVQSAQDAQAYGLYVCGSGDARNSFMNSLINRIAQVMCLVRSYENPLKRYKKGILGPGEMVENIWVGLVTPEGWTQNPATPGDVFQTNNPDNEVSFHPVNSKLVYEITTNDSELSLAFTTDGGVYDLVSRIVGRLTDSAEWDEYIMMKYVIARALLANSDSVLTVATLNAANSDAIISSMKAVSNNMRFMNTDYNVAGVATHSPIDKQVFFLTANASAVLDVSSLAKAYNLSYVDFIGQQQMVNTFSFTDAELARLNTIMTETAAQGLVPGYTQFTQEELTALGHIVGATIDEDFFMVFDKLYQVSAAFDPKHLNTNNFLHNWKIYSYNPFANSVFFSDAQ
;
A
#
# COMPACT_ATOMS: atom_id res chain seq x y z
N MET A 1 -21.34 13.92 -27.92
CA MET A 1 -19.90 14.19 -28.16
C MET A 1 -19.56 15.46 -27.41
N TYR A 2 -19.15 15.36 -26.15
CA TYR A 2 -18.78 16.48 -25.28
C TYR A 2 -17.37 16.91 -25.68
N LYS A 3 -17.22 18.09 -26.27
CA LYS A 3 -15.91 18.74 -26.41
C LYS A 3 -15.64 19.45 -25.09
N PRO A 4 -14.61 19.08 -24.32
CA PRO A 4 -14.15 19.95 -23.26
C PRO A 4 -13.61 21.23 -23.93
N GLU A 5 -14.18 22.36 -23.59
CA GLU A 5 -13.54 23.65 -23.86
C GLU A 5 -12.16 23.59 -23.20
N ASN A 6 -11.12 23.65 -24.02
CA ASN A 6 -9.76 23.93 -23.56
C ASN A 6 -9.75 25.37 -22.99
N THR A 7 -10.16 25.51 -21.76
CA THR A 7 -9.74 26.62 -20.95
C THR A 7 -8.25 26.35 -20.70
N VAL A 8 -7.39 26.91 -21.54
CA VAL A 8 -5.97 27.05 -21.26
C VAL A 8 -5.89 27.87 -19.99
N VAL A 9 -5.76 27.22 -18.83
CA VAL A 9 -5.45 27.87 -17.57
C VAL A 9 -4.00 28.27 -17.65
N SER A 10 -3.75 29.40 -18.28
CA SER A 10 -2.41 29.92 -18.57
C SER A 10 -1.67 30.41 -17.32
N ASN A 11 -2.15 30.16 -16.10
CA ASN A 11 -1.54 30.68 -14.87
C ASN A 11 -1.82 29.83 -13.64
N ASP A 12 -1.59 28.53 -13.70
CA ASP A 12 -1.67 27.63 -12.53
C ASP A 12 -0.72 28.09 -11.42
N SER A 13 0.45 28.65 -11.77
CA SER A 13 1.39 29.22 -10.80
C SER A 13 0.81 30.40 -10.04
N TYR A 14 0.11 31.33 -10.71
CA TYR A 14 -0.49 32.49 -10.04
C TYR A 14 -1.64 32.07 -9.11
N ALA A 15 -2.42 31.09 -9.53
CA ALA A 15 -3.48 30.52 -8.69
C ALA A 15 -2.90 29.87 -7.42
N ILE A 16 -1.79 29.14 -7.55
CA ILE A 16 -1.08 28.52 -6.42
C ILE A 16 -0.55 29.61 -5.47
N LEU A 17 0.15 30.61 -5.99
CA LEU A 17 0.71 31.70 -5.18
C LEU A 17 -0.37 32.47 -4.42
N ASN A 18 -1.46 32.82 -5.08
CA ASN A 18 -2.59 33.49 -4.45
C ASN A 18 -3.28 32.63 -3.40
N ALA A 19 -3.34 31.37 -3.65
CA ALA A 19 -3.93 30.43 -2.74
C ALA A 19 -3.06 30.23 -1.48
N ILE A 20 -1.74 30.17 -1.59
CA ILE A 20 -0.80 30.15 -0.47
C ILE A 20 -0.90 31.46 0.31
N ARG A 21 -0.89 32.58 -0.36
CA ARG A 21 -1.09 33.90 0.24
C ARG A 21 -2.33 33.98 1.14
N ASN A 22 -3.42 33.37 0.69
CA ASN A 22 -4.67 33.34 1.45
C ASN A 22 -4.64 32.36 2.63
N SER A 23 -3.90 31.24 2.50
CA SER A 23 -3.82 30.23 3.56
C SER A 23 -2.89 30.61 4.69
N VAL A 24 -1.76 31.24 4.40
CA VAL A 24 -0.81 31.69 5.42
C VAL A 24 -1.37 32.88 6.21
N GLY A 25 -2.03 33.81 5.53
CA GLY A 25 -2.68 34.99 6.20
C GLY A 25 -1.69 35.93 6.87
N GLY A 26 -2.19 36.75 7.80
CA GLY A 26 -1.40 37.64 8.67
C GLY A 26 -0.36 38.50 7.97
N GLU A 27 0.85 38.62 8.56
CA GLU A 27 1.95 39.40 8.02
C GLU A 27 2.39 38.95 6.62
N PHE A 28 2.37 37.68 6.34
CA PHE A 28 2.72 37.15 5.03
C PHE A 28 1.82 37.71 3.93
N ARG A 29 0.51 37.78 4.19
CA ARG A 29 -0.47 38.40 3.28
C ARG A 29 -0.28 39.87 3.11
N ALA A 30 0.16 40.59 4.14
CA ALA A 30 0.39 42.03 4.10
C ALA A 30 1.60 42.41 3.22
N HIS A 31 2.62 41.56 3.17
CA HIS A 31 3.86 41.81 2.44
C HIS A 31 3.92 41.15 1.07
N THR A 32 2.94 40.31 0.71
CA THR A 32 2.88 39.65 -0.61
C THR A 32 1.78 40.27 -1.47
N PRO A 33 2.05 40.63 -2.72
CA PRO A 33 1.05 41.18 -3.64
C PRO A 33 0.05 40.09 -4.07
N LEU A 34 -1.11 40.48 -4.55
CA LEU A 34 -1.99 39.61 -5.31
C LEU A 34 -1.36 39.38 -6.68
N VAL A 35 -1.03 38.11 -7.00
CA VAL A 35 -0.31 37.79 -8.22
C VAL A 35 -1.27 37.74 -9.39
N GLN A 36 -1.12 38.68 -10.33
CA GLN A 36 -1.84 38.75 -11.59
C GLN A 36 -0.91 38.87 -12.81
N SER A 37 0.37 39.16 -12.55
CA SER A 37 1.39 39.32 -13.57
C SER A 37 2.72 38.68 -13.15
N ALA A 38 3.65 38.53 -14.09
CA ALA A 38 5.01 38.06 -13.82
C ALA A 38 5.77 39.01 -12.85
N GLN A 39 5.49 40.30 -12.91
CA GLN A 39 6.09 41.30 -11.99
C GLN A 39 5.61 41.10 -10.55
N ASP A 40 4.33 40.79 -10.37
CA ASP A 40 3.78 40.48 -9.04
C ASP A 40 4.38 39.19 -8.50
N ALA A 41 4.58 38.18 -9.35
CA ALA A 41 5.23 36.93 -8.97
C ALA A 41 6.69 37.13 -8.53
N GLN A 42 7.43 38.00 -9.23
CA GLN A 42 8.79 38.37 -8.84
C GLN A 42 8.82 39.12 -7.49
N ALA A 43 7.92 40.06 -7.28
CA ALA A 43 7.81 40.81 -5.99
C ALA A 43 7.43 39.85 -4.84
N TYR A 44 6.53 38.90 -5.08
CA TYR A 44 6.19 37.84 -4.16
C TYR A 44 7.41 36.97 -3.82
N GLY A 45 8.16 36.56 -4.86
CA GLY A 45 9.37 35.75 -4.71
C GLY A 45 10.47 36.46 -3.92
N LEU A 46 10.68 37.77 -4.15
CA LEU A 46 11.64 38.57 -3.38
C LEU A 46 11.35 38.58 -1.88
N TYR A 47 10.09 38.67 -1.48
CA TYR A 47 9.70 38.59 -0.06
C TYR A 47 9.93 37.19 0.50
N VAL A 48 9.52 36.13 -0.20
CA VAL A 48 9.70 34.73 0.23
C VAL A 48 11.18 34.37 0.35
N CYS A 49 12.01 34.73 -0.62
CA CYS A 49 13.44 34.44 -0.61
C CYS A 49 14.22 35.33 0.37
N GLY A 50 13.69 36.51 0.72
CA GLY A 50 14.36 37.49 1.60
C GLY A 50 14.20 37.20 3.10
N SER A 51 13.32 36.28 3.51
CA SER A 51 13.05 35.96 4.93
C SER A 51 12.92 34.48 5.14
N GLY A 52 13.66 33.93 6.12
CA GLY A 52 13.59 32.51 6.48
C GLY A 52 12.19 32.09 6.97
N ASP A 53 11.53 32.96 7.76
CA ASP A 53 10.18 32.69 8.28
C ASP A 53 9.12 32.74 7.19
N ALA A 54 9.24 33.70 6.25
CA ALA A 54 8.36 33.77 5.08
C ALA A 54 8.52 32.55 4.20
N ARG A 55 9.74 32.08 4.01
CA ARG A 55 10.06 30.88 3.25
C ARG A 55 9.49 29.61 3.87
N ASN A 56 9.69 29.42 5.18
CA ASN A 56 9.13 28.28 5.92
C ASN A 56 7.60 28.28 5.86
N SER A 57 6.97 29.43 6.05
CA SER A 57 5.53 29.58 5.95
C SER A 57 5.01 29.29 4.55
N PHE A 58 5.72 29.75 3.52
CA PHE A 58 5.43 29.47 2.11
C PHE A 58 5.54 27.96 1.83
N MET A 59 6.66 27.33 2.17
CA MET A 59 6.90 25.92 1.89
C MET A 59 5.92 25.01 2.63
N ASN A 60 5.64 25.28 3.91
CA ASN A 60 4.66 24.49 4.66
C ASN A 60 3.24 24.62 4.08
N SER A 61 2.83 25.82 3.69
CA SER A 61 1.52 26.02 3.07
C SER A 61 1.45 25.40 1.67
N LEU A 62 2.53 25.50 0.91
CA LEU A 62 2.67 24.90 -0.41
C LEU A 62 2.48 23.38 -0.33
N ILE A 63 3.22 22.71 0.53
CA ILE A 63 3.20 21.25 0.68
C ILE A 63 1.83 20.77 1.17
N ASN A 64 1.22 21.44 2.14
CA ASN A 64 -0.12 21.09 2.63
C ASN A 64 -1.21 21.23 1.55
N ARG A 65 -1.05 22.16 0.60
CA ARG A 65 -2.00 22.34 -0.49
C ARG A 65 -1.85 21.34 -1.62
N ILE A 66 -0.65 20.88 -1.86
CA ILE A 66 -0.37 19.95 -2.96
C ILE A 66 -0.97 18.58 -2.70
N ALA A 67 -1.12 18.16 -1.46
CA ALA A 67 -1.91 17.00 -1.11
C ALA A 67 -3.36 17.05 -1.67
N GLN A 68 -3.87 18.26 -2.00
CA GLN A 68 -5.18 18.46 -2.62
C GLN A 68 -5.15 18.60 -4.16
N VAL A 69 -4.00 18.92 -4.76
CA VAL A 69 -3.84 19.19 -6.21
C VAL A 69 -3.27 17.99 -6.97
N MET A 70 -2.83 16.93 -6.29
CA MET A 70 -2.19 15.75 -6.88
C MET A 70 -3.03 14.95 -7.90
N CYS A 71 -4.26 15.36 -8.20
CA CYS A 71 -5.09 14.70 -9.21
C CYS A 71 -4.65 14.92 -10.66
N LEU A 72 -3.66 15.78 -10.95
CA LEU A 72 -3.31 16.18 -12.32
C LEU A 72 -1.94 15.69 -12.82
N VAL A 73 -1.06 15.24 -11.94
CA VAL A 73 0.23 14.66 -12.33
C VAL A 73 0.12 13.14 -12.28
N ARG A 74 0.58 12.44 -13.33
CA ARG A 74 0.70 10.98 -13.28
C ARG A 74 1.78 10.61 -12.27
N SER A 75 1.38 10.50 -11.01
CA SER A 75 2.19 9.93 -9.96
C SER A 75 2.01 8.41 -9.95
N TYR A 76 3.02 7.69 -9.47
CA TYR A 76 2.88 6.26 -9.22
C TYR A 76 1.86 6.05 -8.08
N GLU A 77 0.89 5.20 -8.31
CA GLU A 77 -0.07 4.78 -7.31
C GLU A 77 0.10 3.28 -7.04
N ASN A 78 0.16 2.91 -5.76
CA ASN A 78 0.29 1.53 -5.35
C ASN A 78 -0.93 0.70 -5.80
N PRO A 79 -0.77 -0.30 -6.68
CA PRO A 79 -1.89 -1.14 -7.15
C PRO A 79 -2.61 -1.90 -6.04
N LEU A 80 -1.93 -2.13 -4.90
CA LEU A 80 -2.47 -2.85 -3.75
C LEU A 80 -3.12 -1.92 -2.71
N LYS A 81 -3.15 -0.61 -2.94
CA LYS A 81 -3.67 0.40 -2.03
C LYS A 81 -5.11 0.14 -1.55
N ARG A 82 -5.94 -0.48 -2.38
CA ARG A 82 -7.34 -0.82 -2.05
C ARG A 82 -7.46 -1.77 -0.85
N TYR A 83 -6.42 -2.54 -0.54
CA TYR A 83 -6.41 -3.50 0.58
C TYR A 83 -5.94 -2.87 1.91
N LYS A 84 -5.63 -1.59 1.93
CA LYS A 84 -5.38 -0.87 3.18
C LYS A 84 -6.65 -0.76 4.00
N LYS A 85 -6.52 -0.98 5.30
CA LYS A 85 -7.68 -1.01 6.23
C LYS A 85 -8.03 0.37 6.81
N GLY A 86 -7.18 1.38 6.66
CA GLY A 86 -7.45 2.75 7.08
C GLY A 86 -6.36 3.38 7.94
N ILE A 87 -6.74 4.42 8.71
CA ILE A 87 -5.84 5.23 9.54
C ILE A 87 -6.13 4.94 11.01
N LEU A 88 -5.08 4.69 11.77
CA LEU A 88 -5.16 4.45 13.23
C LEU A 88 -4.85 5.72 14.02
N GLY A 89 -5.63 5.96 15.08
CA GLY A 89 -5.41 7.03 16.03
C GLY A 89 -4.15 6.85 16.89
N PRO A 90 -3.71 7.89 17.60
CA PRO A 90 -2.59 7.80 18.53
C PRO A 90 -2.83 6.74 19.61
N GLY A 91 -1.84 5.87 19.84
CA GLY A 91 -1.91 4.83 20.88
C GLY A 91 -2.69 3.56 20.49
N GLU A 92 -3.41 3.54 19.37
CA GLU A 92 -4.14 2.36 18.91
C GLU A 92 -3.18 1.26 18.41
N MET A 93 -3.50 0.02 18.77
CA MET A 93 -2.88 -1.22 18.31
C MET A 93 -3.97 -2.08 17.67
N VAL A 94 -3.62 -2.85 16.66
CA VAL A 94 -4.57 -3.76 16.00
C VAL A 94 -4.38 -5.15 16.56
N GLU A 95 -5.50 -5.78 16.92
CA GLU A 95 -5.58 -7.15 17.39
C GLU A 95 -6.56 -7.92 16.53
N ASN A 96 -6.17 -9.13 16.11
CA ASN A 96 -7.06 -10.08 15.49
C ASN A 96 -7.28 -11.22 16.45
N ILE A 97 -8.53 -11.58 16.71
CA ILE A 97 -8.93 -12.65 17.61
C ILE A 97 -9.68 -13.70 16.81
N TRP A 98 -9.21 -14.93 16.87
CA TRP A 98 -9.95 -16.08 16.39
C TRP A 98 -10.53 -16.86 17.58
N VAL A 99 -11.77 -17.31 17.42
CA VAL A 99 -12.46 -18.13 18.43
C VAL A 99 -12.88 -19.44 17.75
N GLY A 100 -12.47 -20.54 18.34
CA GLY A 100 -12.74 -21.89 17.86
C GLY A 100 -14.21 -22.29 17.94
N LEU A 101 -14.57 -23.32 17.20
CA LEU A 101 -15.91 -23.89 17.25
C LEU A 101 -16.11 -24.69 18.52
N VAL A 102 -17.29 -24.55 19.12
CA VAL A 102 -17.66 -25.34 20.31
C VAL A 102 -18.07 -26.74 19.87
N THR A 103 -17.59 -27.74 20.57
CA THR A 103 -17.98 -29.16 20.36
C THR A 103 -19.35 -29.42 20.93
N PRO A 104 -20.29 -30.00 20.17
CA PRO A 104 -21.59 -30.35 20.73
C PRO A 104 -21.47 -31.56 21.66
N GLU A 105 -22.22 -31.54 22.78
CA GLU A 105 -22.37 -32.67 23.67
C GLU A 105 -23.70 -33.40 23.42
N GLY A 106 -23.72 -34.72 23.65
CA GLY A 106 -24.93 -35.51 23.52
C GLY A 106 -25.94 -35.15 24.63
N TRP A 107 -27.15 -34.77 24.24
CA TRP A 107 -28.23 -34.52 25.21
C TRP A 107 -28.74 -35.85 25.84
N THR A 108 -28.77 -35.89 27.14
CA THR A 108 -29.41 -37.00 27.87
C THR A 108 -30.35 -36.45 28.94
N GLN A 109 -31.52 -37.10 29.08
CA GLN A 109 -32.51 -36.70 30.08
C GLN A 109 -32.07 -37.03 31.53
N ASN A 110 -31.23 -38.06 31.68
CA ASN A 110 -30.61 -38.47 32.95
C ASN A 110 -29.10 -38.57 32.77
N PRO A 111 -28.33 -37.52 33.06
CA PRO A 111 -26.87 -37.59 33.02
C PRO A 111 -26.37 -38.58 34.07
N ALA A 112 -25.45 -39.46 33.64
CA ALA A 112 -24.84 -40.46 34.51
C ALA A 112 -24.00 -39.84 35.64
N THR A 113 -23.57 -38.59 35.48
CA THR A 113 -22.76 -37.87 36.47
C THR A 113 -23.49 -36.58 36.89
N PRO A 114 -23.93 -36.45 38.16
CA PRO A 114 -24.47 -35.22 38.67
C PRO A 114 -23.36 -34.16 38.77
N GLY A 115 -23.56 -33.01 38.14
CA GLY A 115 -22.64 -31.89 38.25
C GLY A 115 -22.15 -31.31 36.93
N ASP A 116 -22.41 -31.92 35.76
CA ASP A 116 -22.01 -31.44 34.42
C ASP A 116 -22.54 -30.05 34.05
N VAL A 117 -23.63 -29.61 34.70
CA VAL A 117 -24.25 -28.28 34.49
C VAL A 117 -23.30 -27.13 34.83
N PHE A 118 -22.30 -27.36 35.67
CA PHE A 118 -21.32 -26.36 36.11
C PHE A 118 -19.94 -26.55 35.47
N GLN A 119 -19.81 -27.44 34.49
CA GLN A 119 -18.58 -27.63 33.73
C GLN A 119 -18.37 -26.42 32.85
N THR A 120 -17.16 -25.86 32.89
CA THR A 120 -16.78 -24.73 32.08
C THR A 120 -16.18 -25.20 30.74
N ASN A 121 -16.89 -25.01 29.65
CA ASN A 121 -16.42 -25.31 28.30
C ASN A 121 -16.04 -24.00 27.62
N ASN A 122 -14.76 -23.69 27.63
CA ASN A 122 -14.23 -22.51 26.89
C ASN A 122 -13.80 -22.95 25.50
N PRO A 123 -14.23 -22.24 24.45
CA PRO A 123 -13.67 -22.46 23.12
C PRO A 123 -12.19 -22.07 23.09
N ASP A 124 -11.42 -22.73 22.26
CA ASP A 124 -10.05 -22.32 21.94
C ASP A 124 -10.06 -20.91 21.34
N ASN A 125 -9.10 -20.09 21.73
CA ASN A 125 -8.94 -18.76 21.16
C ASN A 125 -7.47 -18.47 20.88
N GLU A 126 -7.23 -17.80 19.77
CA GLU A 126 -5.92 -17.30 19.39
C GLU A 126 -5.98 -15.80 19.10
N VAL A 127 -4.91 -15.10 19.44
CA VAL A 127 -4.82 -13.65 19.30
C VAL A 127 -3.53 -13.29 18.55
N SER A 128 -3.65 -12.46 17.54
CA SER A 128 -2.52 -11.89 16.82
C SER A 128 -2.47 -10.39 17.00
N PHE A 129 -1.29 -9.86 17.35
CA PHE A 129 -1.06 -8.43 17.58
C PHE A 129 -0.25 -7.83 16.42
N HIS A 130 -0.67 -6.67 15.94
CA HIS A 130 -0.03 -5.94 14.86
C HIS A 130 0.46 -4.57 15.32
N PRO A 131 1.71 -4.49 15.83
CA PRO A 131 2.31 -3.22 16.24
C PRO A 131 2.78 -2.41 15.03
N VAL A 132 3.02 -1.10 15.23
CA VAL A 132 3.68 -0.25 14.24
C VAL A 132 5.09 -0.79 14.00
N ASN A 133 5.37 -1.21 12.78
CA ASN A 133 6.63 -1.84 12.39
C ASN A 133 7.37 -1.09 11.28
N SER A 134 6.87 0.06 10.85
CA SER A 134 7.54 0.91 9.87
C SER A 134 7.37 2.38 10.22
N LYS A 135 8.50 3.10 10.39
CA LYS A 135 8.55 4.54 10.62
C LYS A 135 9.62 5.13 9.70
N LEU A 136 9.20 5.56 8.53
CA LEU A 136 10.11 6.08 7.50
C LEU A 136 9.97 7.59 7.37
N VAL A 137 11.06 8.23 7.00
CA VAL A 137 11.11 9.65 6.64
C VAL A 137 11.75 9.76 5.27
N TYR A 138 11.05 10.40 4.35
CA TYR A 138 11.57 10.72 3.03
C TYR A 138 11.99 12.17 3.03
N GLU A 139 13.19 12.45 2.53
CA GLU A 139 13.75 13.80 2.51
C GLU A 139 14.11 14.20 1.07
N ILE A 140 13.79 15.46 0.74
CA ILE A 140 14.26 16.12 -0.48
C ILE A 140 14.69 17.54 -0.16
N THR A 141 15.87 17.91 -0.61
CA THR A 141 16.44 19.27 -0.42
C THR A 141 16.19 20.11 -1.66
N THR A 142 15.73 21.33 -1.45
CA THR A 142 15.53 22.35 -2.48
C THR A 142 16.48 23.51 -2.23
N ASN A 143 17.27 23.86 -3.26
CA ASN A 143 18.18 25.01 -3.17
C ASN A 143 17.43 26.33 -3.37
N ASP A 144 17.93 27.37 -2.72
CA ASP A 144 17.37 28.73 -2.78
C ASP A 144 17.40 29.31 -4.21
N SER A 145 18.44 28.98 -4.97
CA SER A 145 18.55 29.39 -6.38
C SER A 145 17.46 28.75 -7.26
N GLU A 146 17.08 27.50 -7.00
CA GLU A 146 15.99 26.83 -7.71
C GLU A 146 14.64 27.45 -7.36
N LEU A 147 14.43 27.77 -6.08
CA LEU A 147 13.22 28.46 -5.62
C LEU A 147 13.12 29.85 -6.27
N SER A 148 14.20 30.63 -6.28
CA SER A 148 14.23 31.96 -6.89
C SER A 148 13.97 31.90 -8.41
N LEU A 149 14.55 30.89 -9.09
CA LEU A 149 14.32 30.68 -10.52
C LEU A 149 12.86 30.31 -10.81
N ALA A 150 12.24 29.53 -9.94
CA ALA A 150 10.83 29.16 -10.09
C ALA A 150 9.89 30.37 -10.06
N PHE A 151 10.21 31.41 -9.31
CA PHE A 151 9.42 32.66 -9.30
C PHE A 151 9.64 33.53 -10.54
N THR A 152 10.77 33.38 -11.26
CA THR A 152 11.07 34.16 -12.46
C THR A 152 10.60 33.51 -13.75
N THR A 153 10.35 32.19 -13.72
CA THR A 153 9.95 31.41 -14.89
C THR A 153 8.44 31.22 -14.90
N ASP A 154 7.81 31.39 -16.05
CA ASP A 154 6.37 31.13 -16.20
C ASP A 154 6.08 29.63 -15.97
N GLY A 155 5.14 29.33 -15.06
CA GLY A 155 4.88 27.97 -14.63
C GLY A 155 5.91 27.34 -13.67
N GLY A 156 7.03 28.02 -13.38
CA GLY A 156 8.16 27.43 -12.66
C GLY A 156 7.84 27.01 -11.22
N VAL A 157 6.95 27.74 -10.53
CA VAL A 157 6.52 27.35 -9.17
C VAL A 157 5.74 26.03 -9.20
N TYR A 158 4.86 25.86 -10.18
CA TYR A 158 4.12 24.61 -10.34
C TYR A 158 5.05 23.43 -10.60
N ASP A 159 6.02 23.61 -11.48
CA ASP A 159 6.98 22.58 -11.86
C ASP A 159 7.90 22.20 -10.70
N LEU A 160 8.41 23.17 -9.94
CA LEU A 160 9.22 22.93 -8.74
C LEU A 160 8.44 22.11 -7.70
N VAL A 161 7.21 22.50 -7.45
CA VAL A 161 6.31 21.84 -6.53
C VAL A 161 6.00 20.41 -6.94
N SER A 162 5.62 20.21 -8.19
CA SER A 162 5.35 18.88 -8.75
C SER A 162 6.56 17.96 -8.61
N ARG A 163 7.77 18.48 -8.83
CA ARG A 163 8.99 17.68 -8.63
C ARG A 163 9.23 17.30 -7.18
N ILE A 164 9.08 18.23 -6.24
CA ILE A 164 9.34 17.97 -4.82
C ILE A 164 8.32 16.97 -4.27
N VAL A 165 7.05 17.27 -4.39
CA VAL A 165 5.99 16.47 -3.76
C VAL A 165 5.74 15.18 -4.52
N GLY A 166 5.75 15.24 -5.86
CA GLY A 166 5.63 14.05 -6.67
C GLY A 166 6.69 13.00 -6.30
N ARG A 167 7.95 13.41 -6.15
CA ARG A 167 9.02 12.48 -5.78
C ARG A 167 8.89 11.90 -4.39
N LEU A 168 8.50 12.70 -3.40
CA LEU A 168 8.26 12.22 -2.04
C LEU A 168 7.11 11.21 -1.99
N THR A 169 6.00 11.51 -2.67
CA THR A 169 4.84 10.64 -2.71
C THR A 169 5.09 9.38 -3.53
N ASP A 170 5.67 9.51 -4.73
CA ASP A 170 5.99 8.37 -5.58
C ASP A 170 6.92 7.38 -4.88
N SER A 171 7.90 7.90 -4.12
CA SER A 171 8.80 7.08 -3.31
C SER A 171 8.03 6.33 -2.21
N ALA A 172 7.13 7.01 -1.51
CA ALA A 172 6.34 6.41 -0.44
C ALA A 172 5.35 5.35 -0.96
N GLU A 173 4.68 5.60 -2.09
CA GLU A 173 3.76 4.65 -2.73
C GLU A 173 4.51 3.43 -3.31
N TRP A 174 5.71 3.64 -3.87
CA TRP A 174 6.56 2.55 -4.35
C TRP A 174 7.04 1.66 -3.21
N ASP A 175 7.51 2.25 -2.12
CA ASP A 175 7.94 1.50 -0.94
C ASP A 175 6.77 0.75 -0.29
N GLU A 176 5.57 1.34 -0.27
CA GLU A 176 4.35 0.67 0.20
C GLU A 176 4.04 -0.58 -0.64
N TYR A 177 4.13 -0.48 -1.97
CA TYR A 177 3.94 -1.63 -2.85
C TYR A 177 4.95 -2.75 -2.57
N ILE A 178 6.25 -2.41 -2.44
CA ILE A 178 7.31 -3.38 -2.12
C ILE A 178 7.04 -4.05 -0.76
N MET A 179 6.64 -3.26 0.25
CA MET A 179 6.33 -3.80 1.58
C MET A 179 5.09 -4.68 1.58
N MET A 180 4.06 -4.38 0.81
CA MET A 180 2.89 -5.25 0.66
C MET A 180 3.25 -6.56 -0.05
N LYS A 181 4.09 -6.52 -1.09
CA LYS A 181 4.66 -7.74 -1.70
C LYS A 181 5.47 -8.56 -0.68
N TYR A 182 6.27 -7.89 0.15
CA TYR A 182 7.04 -8.53 1.22
C TYR A 182 6.13 -9.27 2.20
N VAL A 183 5.00 -8.67 2.60
CA VAL A 183 4.01 -9.31 3.48
C VAL A 183 3.46 -10.58 2.84
N ILE A 184 3.09 -10.54 1.56
CA ILE A 184 2.63 -11.73 0.81
C ILE A 184 3.72 -12.80 0.78
N ALA A 185 4.96 -12.43 0.43
CA ALA A 185 6.08 -13.37 0.33
C ALA A 185 6.39 -14.04 1.68
N ARG A 186 6.33 -13.30 2.78
CA ARG A 186 6.56 -13.87 4.13
C ARG A 186 5.44 -14.79 4.58
N ALA A 187 4.19 -14.50 4.26
CA ALA A 187 3.07 -15.40 4.54
C ALA A 187 3.20 -16.71 3.76
N LEU A 188 3.60 -16.63 2.48
CA LEU A 188 3.86 -17.80 1.65
C LEU A 188 4.96 -18.68 2.24
N LEU A 189 6.08 -18.08 2.64
CA LEU A 189 7.21 -18.82 3.23
C LEU A 189 6.89 -19.34 4.65
N ALA A 190 5.97 -18.72 5.36
CA ALA A 190 5.52 -19.18 6.68
C ALA A 190 4.60 -20.41 6.60
N ASN A 191 3.87 -20.58 5.49
CA ASN A 191 2.95 -21.70 5.27
C ASN A 191 3.20 -22.33 3.91
N SER A 192 4.24 -23.16 3.83
CA SER A 192 4.57 -23.92 2.60
C SER A 192 3.46 -24.92 2.19
N ASP A 193 2.63 -25.36 3.15
CA ASP A 193 1.55 -26.32 2.90
C ASP A 193 0.39 -25.69 2.10
N SER A 194 0.28 -24.36 2.13
CA SER A 194 -0.67 -23.61 1.31
C SER A 194 -0.19 -23.36 -0.14
N VAL A 195 0.98 -23.89 -0.53
CA VAL A 195 1.50 -23.79 -1.89
C VAL A 195 1.11 -25.03 -2.69
N LEU A 196 0.24 -24.84 -3.67
CA LEU A 196 -0.21 -25.90 -4.56
C LEU A 196 0.58 -25.88 -5.88
N THR A 197 1.18 -27.00 -6.23
CA THR A 197 1.83 -27.16 -7.54
C THR A 197 0.77 -27.33 -8.62
N VAL A 198 0.80 -26.47 -9.62
CA VAL A 198 -0.04 -26.53 -10.83
C VAL A 198 0.80 -26.90 -12.04
N ALA A 199 0.16 -27.18 -13.16
CA ALA A 199 0.87 -27.46 -14.41
C ALA A 199 1.72 -26.24 -14.84
N THR A 200 2.82 -26.49 -15.55
CA THR A 200 3.68 -25.43 -16.09
C THR A 200 2.88 -24.38 -16.86
N LEU A 201 3.14 -23.11 -16.59
CA LEU A 201 2.41 -21.98 -17.16
C LEU A 201 2.67 -21.85 -18.66
N ASN A 202 1.71 -22.32 -19.46
CA ASN A 202 1.68 -22.15 -20.92
C ASN A 202 0.23 -22.19 -21.44
N ALA A 203 0.03 -21.85 -22.70
CA ALA A 203 -1.29 -21.81 -23.32
C ALA A 203 -2.02 -23.17 -23.34
N ALA A 204 -1.29 -24.28 -23.37
CA ALA A 204 -1.90 -25.62 -23.39
C ALA A 204 -2.44 -26.04 -22.01
N ASN A 205 -1.82 -25.56 -20.94
CA ASN A 205 -2.15 -25.92 -19.56
C ASN A 205 -3.09 -24.91 -18.85
N SER A 206 -3.45 -23.84 -19.54
CA SER A 206 -4.24 -22.74 -18.94
C SER A 206 -5.57 -23.22 -18.33
N ASP A 207 -6.29 -24.13 -19.00
CA ASP A 207 -7.55 -24.68 -18.50
C ASP A 207 -7.37 -25.49 -17.20
N ALA A 208 -6.27 -26.23 -17.10
CA ALA A 208 -5.93 -27.01 -15.90
C ALA A 208 -5.59 -26.06 -14.73
N ILE A 209 -4.83 -25.00 -14.98
CA ILE A 209 -4.44 -24.01 -13.97
C ILE A 209 -5.69 -23.29 -13.44
N ILE A 210 -6.56 -22.81 -14.32
CA ILE A 210 -7.82 -22.15 -13.93
C ILE A 210 -8.74 -23.10 -13.15
N SER A 211 -8.83 -24.35 -13.58
CA SER A 211 -9.63 -25.36 -12.89
C SER A 211 -9.13 -25.61 -11.48
N SER A 212 -7.80 -25.66 -11.27
CA SER A 212 -7.18 -25.81 -9.96
C SER A 212 -7.46 -24.59 -9.06
N MET A 213 -7.29 -23.38 -9.58
CA MET A 213 -7.60 -22.14 -8.86
C MET A 213 -9.07 -22.09 -8.45
N LYS A 214 -9.98 -22.47 -9.34
CA LYS A 214 -11.42 -22.50 -9.07
C LYS A 214 -11.80 -23.57 -8.03
N ALA A 215 -11.15 -24.73 -8.07
CA ALA A 215 -11.37 -25.79 -7.09
C ALA A 215 -10.97 -25.32 -5.68
N VAL A 216 -9.82 -24.66 -5.54
CA VAL A 216 -9.39 -24.03 -4.27
C VAL A 216 -10.37 -22.97 -3.80
N SER A 217 -10.75 -22.05 -4.67
CA SER A 217 -11.73 -21.00 -4.36
C SER A 217 -13.05 -21.59 -3.82
N ASN A 218 -13.54 -22.67 -4.43
CA ASN A 218 -14.74 -23.36 -3.96
C ASN A 218 -14.53 -24.04 -2.61
N ASN A 219 -13.34 -24.65 -2.38
CA ASN A 219 -13.02 -25.30 -1.11
C ASN A 219 -12.84 -24.30 0.03
N MET A 220 -12.27 -23.13 -0.22
CA MET A 220 -12.13 -22.06 0.79
C MET A 220 -13.47 -21.55 1.35
N ARG A 221 -14.59 -21.83 0.70
CA ARG A 221 -15.94 -21.50 1.20
C ARG A 221 -16.39 -22.36 2.36
N PHE A 222 -15.73 -23.50 2.58
CA PHE A 222 -16.04 -24.43 3.65
C PHE A 222 -15.01 -24.26 4.77
N MET A 223 -15.41 -24.62 6.00
CA MET A 223 -14.47 -24.63 7.12
C MET A 223 -13.29 -25.55 6.82
N ASN A 224 -12.09 -24.99 6.90
CA ASN A 224 -10.83 -25.69 6.65
C ASN A 224 -9.72 -25.11 7.50
N THR A 225 -8.73 -25.94 7.83
CA THR A 225 -7.54 -25.58 8.61
C THR A 225 -6.29 -25.41 7.74
N ASP A 226 -6.33 -25.85 6.47
CA ASP A 226 -5.13 -26.01 5.64
C ASP A 226 -4.72 -24.73 4.91
N TYR A 227 -5.61 -23.72 4.85
CA TYR A 227 -5.43 -22.55 3.99
C TYR A 227 -4.97 -21.29 4.72
N ASN A 228 -4.74 -21.36 6.02
CA ASN A 228 -4.27 -20.22 6.81
C ASN A 228 -2.99 -20.55 7.59
N VAL A 229 -2.20 -19.52 7.90
CA VAL A 229 -0.89 -19.67 8.56
C VAL A 229 -1.02 -20.23 9.99
N ALA A 230 -2.10 -19.89 10.69
CA ALA A 230 -2.33 -20.35 12.05
C ALA A 230 -2.83 -21.80 12.16
N GLY A 231 -3.27 -22.43 11.05
CA GLY A 231 -3.83 -23.77 11.05
C GLY A 231 -5.17 -23.88 11.75
N VAL A 232 -5.95 -22.79 11.84
CA VAL A 232 -7.22 -22.74 12.53
C VAL A 232 -8.40 -22.89 11.56
N ALA A 233 -9.55 -23.39 12.06
CA ALA A 233 -10.74 -23.58 11.25
C ALA A 233 -11.36 -22.25 10.84
N THR A 234 -11.24 -21.87 9.57
CA THR A 234 -11.82 -20.67 8.97
C THR A 234 -12.41 -20.97 7.60
N HIS A 235 -13.19 -20.02 7.08
CA HIS A 235 -13.74 -20.09 5.73
C HIS A 235 -13.71 -18.70 5.10
N SER A 236 -13.62 -18.64 3.79
CA SER A 236 -13.63 -17.40 3.02
C SER A 236 -14.75 -17.46 1.97
N PRO A 237 -15.84 -16.70 2.13
CA PRO A 237 -16.90 -16.63 1.12
C PRO A 237 -16.35 -16.02 -0.17
N ILE A 238 -16.97 -16.33 -1.30
CA ILE A 238 -16.44 -15.98 -2.62
C ILE A 238 -16.31 -14.47 -2.87
N ASP A 239 -17.16 -13.68 -2.26
CA ASP A 239 -17.14 -12.21 -2.31
C ASP A 239 -15.98 -11.59 -1.54
N LYS A 240 -15.34 -12.35 -0.66
CA LYS A 240 -14.14 -11.95 0.11
C LYS A 240 -12.83 -12.47 -0.49
N GLN A 241 -12.89 -13.34 -1.49
CA GLN A 241 -11.72 -13.90 -2.13
C GLN A 241 -11.19 -12.97 -3.23
N VAL A 242 -9.88 -12.78 -3.26
CA VAL A 242 -9.19 -12.02 -4.29
C VAL A 242 -8.19 -12.91 -5.00
N PHE A 243 -8.23 -12.89 -6.33
CA PHE A 243 -7.33 -13.65 -7.19
C PHE A 243 -6.15 -12.77 -7.60
N PHE A 244 -4.99 -13.04 -7.06
CA PHE A 244 -3.75 -12.40 -7.46
C PHE A 244 -3.13 -13.20 -8.60
N LEU A 245 -2.85 -12.53 -9.72
CA LEU A 245 -2.17 -13.13 -10.87
C LEU A 245 -0.93 -12.32 -11.22
N THR A 246 0.15 -13.02 -11.59
CA THR A 246 1.29 -12.35 -12.18
C THR A 246 0.92 -11.80 -13.56
N ALA A 247 1.58 -10.72 -14.00
CA ALA A 247 1.33 -10.13 -15.31
C ALA A 247 1.49 -11.14 -16.45
N ASN A 248 2.46 -12.04 -16.34
CA ASN A 248 2.68 -13.11 -17.31
C ASN A 248 1.56 -14.16 -17.26
N ALA A 249 1.15 -14.60 -16.08
CA ALA A 249 0.06 -15.56 -15.91
C ALA A 249 -1.26 -14.98 -16.45
N SER A 250 -1.57 -13.73 -16.14
CA SER A 250 -2.75 -13.06 -16.68
C SER A 250 -2.75 -13.07 -18.22
N ALA A 251 -1.62 -12.69 -18.85
CA ALA A 251 -1.53 -12.68 -20.31
C ALA A 251 -1.73 -14.07 -20.94
N VAL A 252 -1.15 -15.12 -20.36
CA VAL A 252 -1.30 -16.51 -20.85
C VAL A 252 -2.72 -17.02 -20.66
N LEU A 253 -3.32 -16.76 -19.49
CA LEU A 253 -4.67 -17.21 -19.16
C LEU A 253 -5.75 -16.47 -19.97
N ASP A 254 -5.60 -15.15 -20.19
CA ASP A 254 -6.56 -14.33 -20.95
C ASP A 254 -6.64 -14.74 -22.42
N VAL A 255 -5.53 -15.07 -23.03
CA VAL A 255 -5.49 -15.40 -24.48
C VAL A 255 -6.11 -16.76 -24.79
N SER A 256 -5.99 -17.74 -23.89
CA SER A 256 -6.27 -19.14 -24.24
C SER A 256 -7.59 -19.71 -23.69
N SER A 257 -8.06 -19.31 -22.53
CA SER A 257 -9.12 -20.03 -21.82
C SER A 257 -10.33 -19.21 -21.40
N LEU A 258 -10.14 -17.96 -21.10
CA LEU A 258 -11.19 -17.12 -20.55
C LEU A 258 -12.35 -16.89 -21.52
N ALA A 259 -12.08 -16.91 -22.82
CA ALA A 259 -13.10 -16.77 -23.85
C ALA A 259 -14.02 -18.01 -23.99
N LYS A 260 -13.60 -19.19 -23.51
CA LYS A 260 -14.32 -20.46 -23.72
C LYS A 260 -15.13 -20.96 -22.53
N ALA A 261 -14.72 -20.66 -21.30
CA ALA A 261 -15.22 -21.36 -20.11
C ALA A 261 -16.27 -20.59 -19.28
N TYR A 262 -16.48 -19.28 -19.51
CA TYR A 262 -17.13 -18.42 -18.53
C TYR A 262 -18.26 -17.54 -19.06
N ASN A 263 -19.34 -18.15 -19.52
CA ASN A 263 -20.49 -17.34 -20.00
C ASN A 263 -21.28 -16.59 -18.89
N LEU A 264 -21.10 -16.87 -17.61
CA LEU A 264 -21.78 -16.17 -16.50
C LEU A 264 -20.91 -15.96 -15.24
N SER A 265 -19.98 -16.85 -14.92
CA SER A 265 -19.09 -16.74 -13.75
C SER A 265 -17.84 -15.89 -14.01
N TYR A 266 -17.61 -15.47 -15.23
CA TYR A 266 -16.43 -14.72 -15.67
C TYR A 266 -16.42 -13.27 -15.14
N VAL A 267 -17.59 -12.64 -15.10
CA VAL A 267 -17.73 -11.26 -14.60
C VAL A 267 -17.38 -11.18 -13.11
N ASP A 268 -17.81 -12.18 -12.33
CA ASP A 268 -17.51 -12.24 -10.89
C ASP A 268 -16.03 -12.51 -10.64
N PHE A 269 -15.39 -13.36 -11.46
CA PHE A 269 -13.96 -13.66 -11.36
C PHE A 269 -13.08 -12.44 -11.72
N ILE A 270 -13.40 -11.72 -12.79
CA ILE A 270 -12.68 -10.50 -13.20
C ILE A 270 -12.78 -9.39 -12.15
N GLY A 271 -13.96 -9.23 -11.54
CA GLY A 271 -14.20 -8.18 -10.55
C GLY A 271 -13.32 -8.30 -9.28
N GLN A 272 -12.81 -9.50 -9.01
CA GLN A 272 -11.98 -9.81 -7.84
C GLN A 272 -10.50 -10.09 -8.20
N GLN A 273 -10.11 -9.83 -9.43
CA GLN A 273 -8.74 -10.04 -9.88
C GLN A 273 -7.84 -8.86 -9.52
N GLN A 274 -6.65 -9.16 -9.00
CA GLN A 274 -5.58 -8.21 -8.76
C GLN A 274 -4.32 -8.64 -9.50
N MET A 275 -3.78 -7.76 -10.32
CA MET A 275 -2.53 -8.01 -11.02
C MET A 275 -1.34 -7.55 -10.19
N VAL A 276 -0.29 -8.37 -10.16
CA VAL A 276 1.04 -8.05 -9.64
C VAL A 276 2.09 -8.32 -10.72
N ASN A 277 3.22 -7.63 -10.67
CA ASN A 277 4.29 -7.87 -11.64
C ASN A 277 4.87 -9.29 -11.49
N THR A 278 5.25 -9.66 -10.29
CA THR A 278 5.74 -11.00 -9.88
C THR A 278 5.63 -11.11 -8.36
N PHE A 279 5.59 -12.32 -7.82
CA PHE A 279 5.69 -12.54 -6.37
C PHE A 279 7.14 -12.50 -5.87
N SER A 280 8.11 -12.71 -6.76
CA SER A 280 9.53 -12.47 -6.48
C SER A 280 9.88 -10.98 -6.57
N PHE A 281 11.13 -10.65 -6.29
CA PHE A 281 11.63 -9.28 -6.30
C PHE A 281 12.69 -9.10 -7.38
N THR A 282 12.63 -7.99 -8.10
CA THR A 282 13.72 -7.55 -8.97
C THR A 282 14.89 -7.05 -8.13
N ASP A 283 16.09 -6.99 -8.72
CA ASP A 283 17.29 -6.49 -8.01
C ASP A 283 17.08 -5.08 -7.41
N ALA A 284 16.38 -4.21 -8.13
CA ALA A 284 16.06 -2.85 -7.67
C ALA A 284 15.06 -2.85 -6.51
N GLU A 285 14.01 -3.67 -6.58
CA GLU A 285 13.05 -3.86 -5.49
C GLU A 285 13.72 -4.46 -4.26
N LEU A 286 14.60 -5.45 -4.45
CA LEU A 286 15.30 -6.12 -3.37
C LEU A 286 16.29 -5.18 -2.67
N ALA A 287 17.05 -4.39 -3.43
CA ALA A 287 17.93 -3.36 -2.88
C ALA A 287 17.15 -2.33 -2.05
N ARG A 288 16.00 -1.88 -2.55
CA ARG A 288 15.14 -0.94 -1.85
C ARG A 288 14.53 -1.54 -0.60
N LEU A 289 14.01 -2.78 -0.68
CA LEU A 289 13.48 -3.53 0.46
C LEU A 289 14.53 -3.69 1.55
N ASN A 290 15.75 -4.10 1.20
CA ASN A 290 16.84 -4.27 2.16
C ASN A 290 17.18 -2.96 2.87
N THR A 291 17.15 -1.82 2.17
CA THR A 291 17.33 -0.50 2.79
C THR A 291 16.21 -0.20 3.79
N ILE A 292 14.95 -0.36 3.41
CA ILE A 292 13.78 -0.13 4.28
C ILE A 292 13.87 -0.99 5.54
N MET A 293 14.18 -2.27 5.38
CA MET A 293 14.21 -3.21 6.49
C MET A 293 15.40 -2.96 7.41
N THR A 294 16.55 -2.55 6.87
CA THR A 294 17.74 -2.16 7.68
C THR A 294 17.42 -0.94 8.53
N GLU A 295 16.84 0.11 7.95
CA GLU A 295 16.44 1.32 8.67
C GLU A 295 15.37 1.01 9.74
N THR A 296 14.42 0.14 9.42
CA THR A 296 13.36 -0.28 10.36
C THR A 296 13.94 -1.13 11.50
N ALA A 297 14.86 -2.03 11.22
CA ALA A 297 15.54 -2.84 12.22
C ALA A 297 16.42 -1.99 13.14
N ALA A 298 17.09 -0.97 12.61
CA ALA A 298 17.88 -0.01 13.40
C ALA A 298 17.04 0.76 14.43
N GLN A 299 15.73 0.90 14.20
CA GLN A 299 14.77 1.50 15.12
C GLN A 299 14.21 0.49 16.16
N GLY A 300 14.60 -0.79 16.09
CA GLY A 300 14.09 -1.84 16.95
C GLY A 300 12.65 -2.25 16.68
N LEU A 301 12.08 -1.85 15.55
CA LEU A 301 10.68 -2.12 15.18
C LEU A 301 10.47 -3.50 14.55
N VAL A 302 11.50 -4.02 13.88
CA VAL A 302 11.49 -5.35 13.24
C VAL A 302 12.68 -6.15 13.77
N PRO A 303 12.51 -6.92 14.84
CA PRO A 303 13.58 -7.75 15.37
C PRO A 303 13.90 -8.90 14.40
N GLY A 304 15.18 -9.15 14.16
CA GLY A 304 15.64 -10.33 13.45
C GLY A 304 15.33 -10.33 11.94
N TYR A 305 15.31 -9.15 11.29
CA TYR A 305 15.18 -9.08 9.84
C TYR A 305 16.25 -9.96 9.16
N THR A 306 15.76 -10.88 8.33
CA THR A 306 16.62 -11.75 7.51
C THR A 306 16.34 -11.43 6.05
N GLN A 307 17.39 -11.20 5.28
CA GLN A 307 17.29 -11.04 3.83
C GLN A 307 16.77 -12.33 3.20
N PHE A 308 16.12 -12.22 2.05
CA PHE A 308 15.72 -13.39 1.27
C PHE A 308 16.96 -14.14 0.76
N THR A 309 16.92 -15.45 0.88
CA THR A 309 17.91 -16.32 0.22
C THR A 309 17.62 -16.45 -1.27
N GLN A 310 18.60 -16.89 -2.05
CA GLN A 310 18.41 -17.11 -3.49
C GLN A 310 17.38 -18.22 -3.75
N GLU A 311 17.31 -19.22 -2.88
CA GLU A 311 16.34 -20.32 -2.96
C GLU A 311 14.91 -19.80 -2.74
N GLU A 312 14.71 -18.96 -1.71
CA GLU A 312 13.41 -18.31 -1.45
C GLU A 312 12.97 -17.43 -2.64
N LEU A 313 13.89 -16.62 -3.20
CA LEU A 313 13.59 -15.78 -4.36
C LEU A 313 13.23 -16.61 -5.60
N THR A 314 13.88 -17.75 -5.79
CA THR A 314 13.57 -18.67 -6.88
C THR A 314 12.18 -19.28 -6.67
N ALA A 315 11.88 -19.78 -5.47
CA ALA A 315 10.56 -20.32 -5.13
C ALA A 315 9.44 -19.30 -5.33
N LEU A 316 9.66 -18.04 -4.91
CA LEU A 316 8.73 -16.94 -5.16
C LEU A 316 8.56 -16.63 -6.66
N GLY A 317 9.59 -16.85 -7.46
CA GLY A 317 9.58 -16.66 -8.92
C GLY A 317 8.69 -17.65 -9.66
N HIS A 318 8.48 -18.84 -9.10
CA HIS A 318 7.61 -19.90 -9.65
C HIS A 318 6.13 -19.70 -9.31
N ILE A 319 5.78 -18.72 -8.48
CA ILE A 319 4.39 -18.47 -8.15
C ILE A 319 3.71 -17.74 -9.31
N VAL A 320 2.71 -18.39 -9.88
CA VAL A 320 1.91 -17.86 -11.01
C VAL A 320 0.69 -17.08 -10.55
N GLY A 321 0.18 -17.38 -9.36
CA GLY A 321 -0.99 -16.71 -8.79
C GLY A 321 -1.24 -17.11 -7.35
N ALA A 322 -2.23 -16.45 -6.74
CA ALA A 322 -2.70 -16.77 -5.40
C ALA A 322 -4.19 -16.46 -5.27
N THR A 323 -4.88 -17.21 -4.41
CA THR A 323 -6.22 -16.86 -3.93
C THR A 323 -6.09 -16.45 -2.47
N ILE A 324 -6.40 -15.21 -2.17
CA ILE A 324 -6.16 -14.59 -0.85
C ILE A 324 -7.48 -13.97 -0.37
N ASP A 325 -7.79 -14.15 0.92
CA ASP A 325 -8.91 -13.48 1.56
C ASP A 325 -8.66 -11.97 1.66
N GLU A 326 -9.67 -11.12 1.43
CA GLU A 326 -9.58 -9.67 1.53
C GLU A 326 -9.09 -9.22 2.93
N ASP A 327 -9.41 -9.98 3.98
CA ASP A 327 -9.01 -9.71 5.35
C ASP A 327 -7.58 -10.16 5.70
N PHE A 328 -6.86 -10.67 4.72
CA PHE A 328 -5.45 -11.05 4.87
C PHE A 328 -4.54 -9.85 5.17
N PHE A 329 -4.73 -8.72 4.47
CA PHE A 329 -3.85 -7.58 4.63
C PHE A 329 -4.18 -6.78 5.89
N MET A 330 -3.22 -6.69 6.80
CA MET A 330 -3.24 -5.83 7.98
C MET A 330 -2.30 -4.64 7.76
N VAL A 331 -2.68 -3.77 6.81
CA VAL A 331 -1.92 -2.57 6.45
C VAL A 331 -2.70 -1.33 6.87
N PHE A 332 -2.10 -0.55 7.78
CA PHE A 332 -2.71 0.64 8.36
C PHE A 332 -1.75 1.82 8.30
N ASP A 333 -2.27 2.99 8.00
CA ASP A 333 -1.55 4.25 8.14
C ASP A 333 -1.63 4.72 9.60
N LYS A 334 -0.48 5.13 10.17
CA LYS A 334 -0.41 5.68 11.54
C LYS A 334 -0.13 7.17 11.54
N LEU A 335 0.77 7.60 10.68
CA LEU A 335 1.14 9.00 10.50
C LEU A 335 1.52 9.23 9.05
N TYR A 336 0.94 10.25 8.46
CA TYR A 336 1.33 10.79 7.16
C TYR A 336 1.38 12.30 7.29
N GLN A 337 2.58 12.84 7.49
CA GLN A 337 2.77 14.26 7.76
C GLN A 337 3.96 14.79 6.99
N VAL A 338 3.78 15.96 6.42
CA VAL A 338 4.84 16.69 5.72
C VAL A 338 5.29 17.88 6.56
N SER A 339 6.59 18.12 6.59
CA SER A 339 7.20 19.29 7.21
C SER A 339 8.36 19.81 6.38
N ALA A 340 8.71 21.07 6.56
CA ALA A 340 9.86 21.68 5.91
C ALA A 340 10.69 22.47 6.92
N ALA A 341 12.01 22.45 6.74
CA ALA A 341 12.95 23.22 7.53
C ALA A 341 13.97 23.91 6.65
N PHE A 342 14.20 25.19 6.90
CA PHE A 342 15.23 25.97 6.21
C PHE A 342 16.57 25.82 6.93
N ASP A 343 17.64 25.48 6.16
CA ASP A 343 19.02 25.49 6.62
C ASP A 343 19.69 26.82 6.22
N PRO A 344 19.90 27.74 7.16
CA PRO A 344 20.47 29.05 6.88
C PRO A 344 21.96 28.99 6.54
N LYS A 345 22.65 27.90 6.89
CA LYS A 345 24.08 27.71 6.60
C LYS A 345 24.35 27.41 5.13
N HIS A 346 23.49 26.59 4.54
CA HIS A 346 23.64 26.14 3.15
C HIS A 346 22.62 26.75 2.18
N LEU A 347 21.72 27.62 2.69
CA LEU A 347 20.64 28.27 1.92
C LEU A 347 19.77 27.24 1.18
N ASN A 348 19.40 26.16 1.90
CA ASN A 348 18.59 25.08 1.40
C ASN A 348 17.31 24.95 2.25
N THR A 349 16.25 24.42 1.63
CA THR A 349 15.05 23.97 2.34
C THR A 349 14.94 22.46 2.25
N ASN A 350 14.96 21.79 3.38
CA ASN A 350 14.75 20.36 3.49
C ASN A 350 13.25 20.10 3.70
N ASN A 351 12.69 19.27 2.83
CA ASN A 351 11.29 18.86 2.89
C ASN A 351 11.23 17.41 3.33
N PHE A 352 10.45 17.11 4.35
CA PHE A 352 10.33 15.80 4.97
C PHE A 352 8.90 15.27 4.83
N LEU A 353 8.76 14.01 4.43
CA LEU A 353 7.52 13.25 4.50
C LEU A 353 7.69 12.15 5.54
N HIS A 354 7.01 12.28 6.68
CA HIS A 354 6.92 11.26 7.70
C HIS A 354 5.81 10.27 7.35
N ASN A 355 6.16 9.00 7.21
CA ASN A 355 5.25 7.94 6.83
C ASN A 355 5.39 6.75 7.78
N TRP A 356 4.46 6.63 8.75
CA TRP A 356 4.45 5.55 9.72
C TRP A 356 3.30 4.62 9.43
N LYS A 357 3.59 3.31 9.39
CA LYS A 357 2.62 2.30 8.97
C LYS A 357 2.78 1.00 9.75
N ILE A 358 1.71 0.21 9.68
CA ILE A 358 1.73 -1.20 10.03
C ILE A 358 1.71 -1.98 8.72
N TYR A 359 2.66 -2.90 8.54
CA TYR A 359 2.67 -3.88 7.46
C TYR A 359 2.66 -5.27 8.08
N SER A 360 1.53 -5.93 8.02
CA SER A 360 1.35 -7.27 8.55
C SER A 360 0.30 -8.04 7.74
N TYR A 361 0.19 -9.32 7.99
CA TYR A 361 -0.89 -10.15 7.48
C TYR A 361 -1.67 -10.77 8.65
N ASN A 362 -2.94 -11.08 8.41
CA ASN A 362 -3.78 -11.80 9.35
C ASN A 362 -3.46 -13.31 9.25
N PRO A 363 -2.90 -13.97 10.28
CA PRO A 363 -2.56 -15.38 10.22
C PRO A 363 -3.80 -16.30 10.16
N PHE A 364 -4.98 -15.79 10.49
CA PHE A 364 -6.25 -16.52 10.46
C PHE A 364 -6.97 -16.42 9.12
N ALA A 365 -6.55 -15.52 8.23
CA ALA A 365 -7.11 -15.34 6.90
C ALA A 365 -6.56 -16.40 5.94
N ASN A 366 -7.44 -16.95 5.10
CA ASN A 366 -7.04 -17.96 4.13
C ASN A 366 -6.22 -17.36 2.99
N SER A 367 -5.15 -18.04 2.62
CA SER A 367 -4.29 -17.69 1.48
C SER A 367 -3.70 -18.94 0.88
N VAL A 368 -3.90 -19.13 -0.42
CA VAL A 368 -3.36 -20.27 -1.19
C VAL A 368 -2.59 -19.76 -2.39
N PHE A 369 -1.40 -20.27 -2.57
CA PHE A 369 -0.49 -19.89 -3.64
C PHE A 369 -0.35 -21.02 -4.67
N PHE A 370 -0.22 -20.64 -5.93
CA PHE A 370 -0.10 -21.59 -7.04
C PHE A 370 1.29 -21.47 -7.65
N SER A 371 2.08 -22.53 -7.51
CA SER A 371 3.43 -22.65 -8.08
C SER A 371 3.37 -23.45 -9.36
N ASP A 372 4.01 -22.99 -10.44
CA ASP A 372 4.12 -23.80 -11.65
C ASP A 372 5.09 -24.98 -11.43
N ALA A 373 4.78 -26.09 -12.08
CA ALA A 373 5.66 -27.24 -12.10
C ALA A 373 6.95 -26.90 -12.86
N GLN A 374 8.12 -27.19 -12.26
CA GLN A 374 9.42 -27.07 -12.90
C GLN A 374 9.60 -28.09 -14.03
#